data_2b8dfc75d2e348312d82c9a76e2c720a
#
_entry.id   2b8dfc75d2e348312d82c9a76e2c720a
#
_cell.length_a   1.000
_cell.length_b   1.000
_cell.length_c   1.000
_cell.angle_alpha   90.00
_cell.angle_beta   90.00
_cell.angle_gamma   90.00
#
_symmetry.space_group_name_H-M   'P 1'
#
loop_
_entity.id
_entity.type
_entity.pdbx_description
1 polymer ?
#
loop_
_entity_poly.entity_id
_entity_poly.type
_entity_poly.pdbx_seq_one_letter_code
_entity_poly.pdbx_strand_id
1 'polypeptide(L)'
;MPKAPLNHGLGSASLIAHTLYQKYEMKIPDYRQESSWKKLGLEVSRQMLNYRGLKSSEYYFKLLFEALKPKLLARPILRADETYYTALESETVKAYYWVFLSGKRDKYGITLYHHDPSRDS
;
A
#
# COMPACT_ATOMS: atom_id res chain seq x y z
N MET A 1 -6.27 25.44 -12.30
CA MET A 1 -6.24 23.98 -12.21
C MET A 1 -5.54 23.56 -10.93
N PRO A 2 -6.10 22.63 -10.18
CA PRO A 2 -5.39 22.09 -9.03
C PRO A 2 -4.10 21.39 -9.48
N LYS A 3 -3.03 21.52 -8.71
CA LYS A 3 -1.77 20.84 -9.00
C LYS A 3 -1.96 19.34 -8.91
N ALA A 4 -1.30 18.59 -9.79
CA ALA A 4 -1.23 17.14 -9.67
C ALA A 4 -0.60 16.77 -8.30
N PRO A 5 -1.10 15.75 -7.60
CA PRO A 5 -0.61 15.36 -6.28
C PRO A 5 0.83 14.84 -6.29
N LEU A 6 1.35 14.45 -7.44
CA LEU A 6 2.73 14.04 -7.65
C LEU A 6 3.41 14.96 -8.66
N ASN A 7 4.60 15.44 -8.33
CA ASN A 7 5.42 16.21 -9.27
C ASN A 7 5.72 15.37 -10.52
N HIS A 8 5.58 15.99 -11.68
CA HIS A 8 5.74 15.35 -12.98
C HIS A 8 4.75 14.20 -13.26
N GLY A 9 3.69 14.09 -12.45
CA GLY A 9 2.64 13.09 -12.65
C GLY A 9 1.57 13.59 -13.61
N LEU A 10 1.28 12.80 -14.65
CA LEU A 10 0.08 12.95 -15.45
C LEU A 10 -1.07 12.25 -14.76
N GLY A 11 -1.93 12.98 -14.12
CA GLY A 11 -3.12 12.42 -13.52
C GLY A 11 -3.58 13.14 -12.26
N SER A 12 -4.88 13.16 -12.10
CA SER A 12 -5.53 13.71 -10.91
C SER A 12 -5.40 12.76 -9.71
N ALA A 13 -5.63 13.28 -8.51
CA ALA A 13 -5.69 12.47 -7.29
C ALA A 13 -6.73 11.34 -7.42
N SER A 14 -7.89 11.61 -8.02
CA SER A 14 -8.93 10.61 -8.21
C SER A 14 -8.51 9.48 -9.15
N LEU A 15 -7.77 9.78 -10.21
CA LEU A 15 -7.25 8.75 -11.12
C LEU A 15 -6.22 7.85 -10.43
N ILE A 16 -5.30 8.45 -9.68
CA ILE A 16 -4.29 7.70 -8.91
C ILE A 16 -4.98 6.81 -7.87
N ALA A 17 -5.93 7.36 -7.13
CA ALA A 17 -6.70 6.60 -6.13
C ALA A 17 -7.45 5.43 -6.77
N HIS A 18 -8.07 5.65 -7.93
CA HIS A 18 -8.79 4.60 -8.65
C HIS A 18 -7.86 3.48 -9.13
N THR A 19 -6.68 3.80 -9.67
CA THR A 19 -5.71 2.80 -10.09
C THR A 19 -5.17 1.98 -8.91
N LEU A 20 -4.94 2.60 -7.78
CA LEU A 20 -4.52 1.91 -6.55
C LEU A 20 -5.65 1.04 -5.97
N TYR A 21 -6.89 1.52 -6.00
CA TYR A 21 -8.07 0.74 -5.61
C TYR A 21 -8.20 -0.52 -6.46
N GLN A 22 -8.09 -0.38 -7.77
CA GLN A 22 -8.15 -1.52 -8.69
C GLN A 22 -7.04 -2.53 -8.41
N LYS A 23 -5.82 -2.07 -8.12
CA LYS A 23 -4.68 -2.95 -7.87
C LYS A 23 -4.81 -3.72 -6.55
N TYR A 24 -5.13 -3.04 -5.47
CA TYR A 24 -5.07 -3.63 -4.13
C TYR A 24 -6.41 -4.19 -3.66
N GLU A 25 -7.52 -3.53 -3.95
CA GLU A 25 -8.85 -4.00 -3.54
C GLU A 25 -9.43 -4.98 -4.56
N MET A 26 -9.42 -4.62 -5.83
CA MET A 26 -10.00 -5.42 -6.91
C MET A 26 -9.05 -6.47 -7.48
N LYS A 27 -7.80 -6.50 -7.03
CA LYS A 27 -6.77 -7.46 -7.47
C LYS A 27 -6.50 -7.44 -8.98
N ILE A 28 -6.56 -6.27 -9.59
CA ILE A 28 -6.28 -6.08 -11.01
C ILE A 28 -4.83 -5.62 -11.19
N PRO A 29 -3.94 -6.45 -11.73
CA PRO A 29 -2.54 -6.09 -11.94
C PRO A 29 -2.36 -4.91 -12.89
N ASP A 30 -1.22 -4.22 -12.79
CA ASP A 30 -0.92 -3.05 -13.62
C ASP A 30 -1.01 -3.34 -15.13
N TYR A 31 -0.57 -4.51 -15.59
CA TYR A 31 -0.63 -4.85 -17.01
C TYR A 31 -2.06 -5.00 -17.54
N ARG A 32 -2.99 -5.48 -16.71
CA ARG A 32 -4.40 -5.55 -17.07
C ARG A 32 -5.06 -4.18 -17.07
N GLN A 33 -4.67 -3.33 -16.13
CA GLN A 33 -5.13 -1.93 -16.11
C GLN A 33 -4.66 -1.18 -17.36
N GLU A 34 -3.40 -1.37 -17.76
CA GLU A 34 -2.86 -0.80 -19.01
C GLU A 34 -3.74 -1.15 -20.21
N SER A 35 -4.09 -2.44 -20.37
CA SER A 35 -4.96 -2.90 -21.44
C SER A 35 -6.36 -2.29 -21.36
N SER A 36 -6.93 -2.23 -20.17
CA SER A 36 -8.27 -1.68 -19.93
C SER A 36 -8.33 -0.19 -20.26
N TRP A 37 -7.35 0.60 -19.80
CA TRP A 37 -7.27 2.02 -20.10
C TRP A 37 -7.09 2.30 -21.58
N LYS A 38 -6.25 1.50 -22.26
CA LYS A 38 -6.05 1.61 -23.70
C LYS A 38 -7.36 1.41 -24.49
N LYS A 39 -8.20 0.46 -24.08
CA LYS A 39 -9.51 0.24 -24.69
C LYS A 39 -10.45 1.43 -24.51
N LEU A 40 -10.28 2.21 -23.46
CA LEU A 40 -11.02 3.42 -23.19
C LEU A 40 -10.42 4.68 -23.82
N GLY A 41 -9.31 4.54 -24.57
CA GLY A 41 -8.65 5.63 -25.26
C GLY A 41 -7.59 6.37 -24.43
N LEU A 42 -7.21 5.86 -23.28
CA LEU A 42 -6.18 6.45 -22.43
C LEU A 42 -4.92 5.57 -22.44
N GLU A 43 -3.81 6.16 -22.92
CA GLU A 43 -2.52 5.48 -22.92
C GLU A 43 -1.78 5.73 -21.60
N VAL A 44 -1.82 4.74 -20.72
CA VAL A 44 -1.10 4.74 -19.45
C VAL A 44 -0.30 3.44 -19.38
N SER A 45 1.02 3.54 -19.29
CA SER A 45 1.87 2.35 -19.24
C SER A 45 1.86 1.70 -17.85
N ARG A 46 2.12 0.39 -17.80
CA ARG A 46 2.25 -0.33 -16.53
C ARG A 46 3.39 0.22 -15.67
N GLN A 47 4.46 0.68 -16.29
CA GLN A 47 5.58 1.31 -15.58
C GLN A 47 5.14 2.61 -14.92
N MET A 48 4.32 3.41 -15.59
CA MET A 48 3.77 4.65 -15.04
C MET A 48 2.82 4.37 -13.87
N LEU A 49 1.97 3.33 -13.97
CA LEU A 49 1.08 2.91 -12.89
C LEU A 49 1.88 2.46 -11.67
N ASN A 50 2.91 1.65 -11.87
CA ASN A 50 3.79 1.20 -10.80
C ASN A 50 4.54 2.38 -10.15
N TYR A 51 5.08 3.28 -10.94
CA TYR A 51 5.76 4.48 -10.45
C TYR A 51 4.84 5.34 -9.58
N ARG A 52 3.62 5.59 -10.03
CA ARG A 52 2.62 6.36 -9.26
C ARG A 52 2.28 5.67 -7.93
N GLY A 53 2.16 4.35 -7.92
CA GLY A 53 1.93 3.59 -6.70
C GLY A 53 3.07 3.74 -5.70
N LEU A 54 4.32 3.58 -6.15
CA LEU A 54 5.51 3.74 -5.32
C LEU A 54 5.65 5.16 -4.77
N LYS A 55 5.42 6.18 -5.60
CA LYS A 55 5.48 7.59 -5.18
C LYS A 55 4.35 7.94 -4.20
N SER A 56 3.16 7.42 -4.39
CA SER A 56 2.05 7.60 -3.45
C SER A 56 2.35 6.98 -2.09
N SER A 57 2.97 5.81 -2.07
CA SER A 57 3.44 5.17 -0.83
C SER A 57 4.48 6.05 -0.12
N GLU A 58 5.47 6.55 -0.86
CA GLU A 58 6.56 7.36 -0.31
C GLU A 58 6.08 8.71 0.27
N TYR A 59 5.17 9.42 -0.44
CA TYR A 59 4.76 10.77 -0.06
C TYR A 59 3.52 10.84 0.82
N TYR A 60 2.62 9.87 0.74
CA TYR A 60 1.32 9.94 1.42
C TYR A 60 1.09 8.79 2.37
N PHE A 61 1.26 7.56 1.94
CA PHE A 61 0.91 6.39 2.76
C PHE A 61 1.86 6.20 3.94
N LYS A 62 3.13 6.54 3.76
CA LYS A 62 4.10 6.54 4.86
C LYS A 62 3.69 7.51 5.98
N LEU A 63 3.24 8.71 5.61
CA LEU A 63 2.75 9.69 6.58
C LEU A 63 1.50 9.19 7.29
N LEU A 64 0.58 8.57 6.55
CA LEU A 64 -0.63 7.98 7.13
C LEU A 64 -0.28 6.84 8.09
N PHE A 65 0.63 5.97 7.72
CA PHE A 65 1.12 4.89 8.59
C PHE A 65 1.72 5.44 9.89
N GLU A 66 2.58 6.44 9.79
CA GLU A 66 3.20 7.09 10.96
C GLU A 66 2.18 7.81 11.85
N ALA A 67 1.10 8.33 11.27
CA ALA A 67 0.00 8.94 12.03
C ALA A 67 -0.88 7.89 12.72
N LEU A 68 -1.09 6.74 12.11
CA LEU A 68 -1.92 5.66 12.67
C LEU A 68 -1.20 4.85 13.76
N LYS A 69 0.11 4.70 13.66
CA LYS A 69 0.92 3.89 14.60
C LYS A 69 0.74 4.30 16.07
N PRO A 70 0.90 5.59 16.46
CA PRO A 70 0.66 6.00 17.84
C PRO A 70 -0.77 5.74 18.31
N LYS A 71 -1.76 5.93 17.43
CA LYS A 71 -3.16 5.67 17.73
C LYS A 71 -3.43 4.20 18.00
N LEU A 72 -2.80 3.30 17.25
CA LEU A 72 -2.88 1.87 17.49
C LEU A 72 -2.24 1.48 18.82
N LEU A 73 -1.03 2.00 19.10
CA LEU A 73 -0.31 1.71 20.34
C LEU A 73 -1.01 2.25 21.60
N ALA A 74 -1.85 3.27 21.45
CA ALA A 74 -2.66 3.82 22.54
C ALA A 74 -3.94 3.01 22.83
N ARG A 75 -4.26 2.00 22.04
CA ARG A 75 -5.44 1.16 22.26
C ARG A 75 -5.27 0.26 23.49
N PRO A 76 -6.35 0.01 24.26
CA PRO A 76 -6.27 -0.82 25.47
C PRO A 76 -5.92 -2.28 25.17
N ILE A 77 -6.25 -2.77 24.00
CA ILE A 77 -5.93 -4.12 23.54
C ILE A 77 -5.18 -4.04 22.22
N LEU A 78 -3.98 -4.60 22.21
CA LEU A 78 -3.16 -4.75 21.01
C LEU A 78 -2.94 -6.23 20.71
N ARG A 79 -3.23 -6.66 19.51
CA ARG A 79 -3.02 -8.01 19.02
C ARG A 79 -1.91 -8.00 17.98
N ALA A 80 -1.03 -8.98 18.05
CA ALA A 80 0.05 -9.15 17.10
C ALA A 80 0.03 -10.57 16.56
N ASP A 81 0.27 -10.72 15.28
CA ASP A 81 0.39 -12.00 14.60
C ASP A 81 1.51 -11.92 13.57
N GLU A 82 2.15 -13.03 13.27
CA GLU A 82 3.20 -13.07 12.25
C GLU A 82 2.80 -13.99 11.11
N THR A 83 3.17 -13.59 9.90
CA THR A 83 3.02 -14.41 8.70
C THR A 83 4.34 -14.40 7.93
N TYR A 84 4.75 -15.56 7.43
CA TYR A 84 5.97 -15.65 6.62
C TYR A 84 5.63 -15.69 5.13
N TYR A 85 6.59 -15.25 4.31
CA TYR A 85 6.54 -15.41 2.88
C TYR A 85 7.95 -15.62 2.32
N THR A 86 8.02 -16.20 1.13
CA THR A 86 9.30 -16.42 0.46
C THR A 86 9.65 -15.18 -0.35
N ALA A 87 10.75 -14.53 0.00
CA ALA A 87 11.29 -13.39 -0.73
C ALA A 87 12.50 -13.81 -1.55
N LEU A 88 12.47 -13.54 -2.85
CA LEU A 88 13.58 -13.90 -3.75
C LEU A 88 14.78 -12.97 -3.59
N GLU A 89 14.58 -11.78 -3.07
CA GLU A 89 15.60 -10.72 -2.97
C GLU A 89 16.17 -10.52 -1.57
N SER A 90 15.74 -11.31 -0.59
CA SER A 90 16.29 -11.20 0.76
C SER A 90 17.45 -12.16 0.96
N GLU A 91 18.42 -11.77 1.78
CA GLU A 91 19.54 -12.64 2.20
C GLU A 91 19.07 -13.92 2.89
N THR A 92 17.84 -13.91 3.36
CA THR A 92 17.19 -15.08 3.97
C THR A 92 15.99 -15.50 3.12
N VAL A 93 15.83 -16.81 2.92
CA VAL A 93 14.75 -17.39 2.10
C VAL A 93 13.35 -17.10 2.67
N LYS A 94 13.24 -16.74 3.94
CA LYS A 94 11.98 -16.44 4.61
C LYS A 94 12.02 -15.04 5.18
N ALA A 95 11.07 -14.22 4.76
CA ALA A 95 10.79 -12.93 5.35
C ALA A 95 9.45 -12.97 6.08
N TYR A 96 9.25 -12.08 7.03
CA TYR A 96 8.07 -12.07 7.89
C TYR A 96 7.32 -10.75 7.77
N TYR A 97 5.99 -10.84 7.83
CA TYR A 97 5.11 -9.71 8.09
C TYR A 97 4.54 -9.83 9.50
N TRP A 98 4.70 -8.78 10.27
CA TRP A 98 3.97 -8.61 11.51
C TRP A 98 2.69 -7.85 11.24
N VAL A 99 1.58 -8.37 11.74
CA VAL A 99 0.28 -7.71 11.68
C VAL A 99 -0.09 -7.26 13.08
N PHE A 100 -0.28 -5.97 13.25
CA PHE A 100 -0.70 -5.38 14.51
C PHE A 100 -2.15 -4.91 14.37
N LEU A 101 -3.01 -5.38 15.28
CA LEU A 101 -4.44 -5.11 15.23
C LEU A 101 -4.91 -4.55 16.56
N SER A 102 -5.85 -3.62 16.51
CA SER A 102 -6.65 -3.24 17.66
C SER A 102 -7.65 -4.36 18.05
N GLY A 103 -8.23 -4.30 19.24
CA GLY A 103 -9.17 -5.32 19.72
C GLY A 103 -10.41 -5.47 18.84
N LYS A 104 -11.01 -6.66 18.83
CA LYS A 104 -12.20 -6.98 18.02
C LYS A 104 -13.42 -6.08 18.31
N ARG A 105 -13.49 -5.51 19.51
CA ARG A 105 -14.58 -4.63 19.94
C ARG A 105 -14.29 -3.15 19.72
N ASP A 106 -13.15 -2.83 19.11
CA ASP A 106 -12.81 -1.45 18.79
C ASP A 106 -13.72 -0.94 17.66
N LYS A 107 -14.44 0.15 17.94
CA LYS A 107 -15.35 0.78 16.96
C LYS A 107 -14.59 1.29 15.73
N TYR A 108 -13.37 1.77 15.91
CA TYR A 108 -12.50 2.27 14.85
C TYR A 108 -11.23 1.43 14.81
N GLY A 109 -11.38 0.17 14.38
CA GLY A 109 -10.29 -0.78 14.30
C GLY A 109 -9.14 -0.29 13.42
N ILE A 110 -7.91 -0.47 13.90
CA ILE A 110 -6.69 -0.15 13.17
C ILE A 110 -5.92 -1.45 12.95
N THR A 111 -5.50 -1.68 11.71
CA THR A 111 -4.64 -2.80 11.32
C THR A 111 -3.42 -2.26 10.60
N LEU A 112 -2.23 -2.54 11.09
CA LEU A 112 -0.97 -2.15 10.46
C LEU A 112 -0.09 -3.36 10.20
N TYR A 113 0.61 -3.34 9.06
CA TYR A 113 1.56 -4.37 8.66
C TYR A 113 2.98 -3.84 8.76
N HIS A 114 3.87 -4.63 9.32
CA HIS A 114 5.29 -4.32 9.39
C HIS A 114 6.09 -5.42 8.71
N HIS A 115 6.93 -5.04 7.76
CA HIS A 115 7.83 -5.95 7.08
C HIS A 115 9.11 -6.12 7.89
N ASP A 116 9.45 -7.36 8.18
CA ASP A 116 10.69 -7.72 8.86
C ASP A 116 11.46 -8.69 7.94
N PRO A 117 12.63 -8.29 7.43
CA PRO A 117 13.46 -9.17 6.61
C PRO A 117 14.12 -10.30 7.40
N SER A 118 14.20 -10.19 8.72
CA SER A 118 14.76 -11.21 9.60
C SER A 118 13.91 -11.36 10.87
N ARG A 119 13.89 -12.57 11.43
CA ARG A 119 13.16 -12.88 12.68
C ARG A 119 13.76 -12.22 13.93
N ASP A 120 14.95 -11.65 13.83
CA ASP A 120 15.79 -11.24 14.94
C ASP A 120 15.77 -9.71 15.22
N SER A 121 14.65 -9.04 15.04
CA SER A 121 14.54 -7.61 15.39
C SER A 121 13.40 -7.33 16.35
#